data_922d9473ab530fc653d4a9d369c4aece
#
_entry.id   922d9473ab530fc653d4a9d369c4aece
#
_cell.length_a   1.000
_cell.length_b   1.000
_cell.length_c   1.000
_cell.angle_alpha   90.00
_cell.angle_beta   90.00
_cell.angle_gamma   90.00
#
_symmetry.space_group_name_H-M   'P 1'
#
loop_
_entity.id
_entity.type
_entity.pdbx_description
1 polymer ?
#
loop_
_entity_poly.entity_id
_entity_poly.type
_entity_poly.pdbx_seq_one_letter_code
_entity_poly.pdbx_strand_id
1 'polypeptide(L)'
;AASNSQLYLIANKNSKINSINDIKNKTFMNTDFNDTYATWLDYLTLKNLNNTYKKVIGNQLISSKSSTALLDVYFNKADFCVIEKETYVNMLILNPSLEKKLKIIDKSPEIFFSGLTAIHKDATPELITLINEILDKKTFKDDFKEFLKLINLDSALRVEFEDLKNFEDFYSEYRFLKGKE
;
A
#
# COMPACT_ATOMS: atom_id res chain seq x y z
N ALA A 1 14.91 10.54 5.83
CA ALA A 1 13.46 10.38 6.00
C ALA A 1 13.09 8.97 5.54
N ALA A 2 12.31 8.25 6.33
CA ALA A 2 11.72 7.00 5.87
C ALA A 2 10.96 7.29 4.57
N SER A 3 11.17 6.50 3.52
CA SER A 3 10.38 6.67 2.31
C SER A 3 9.00 6.09 2.57
N ASN A 4 8.08 6.97 2.95
CA ASN A 4 6.68 6.59 3.07
C ASN A 4 6.16 6.27 1.67
N SER A 5 5.45 5.17 1.55
CA SER A 5 4.76 4.78 0.32
C SER A 5 3.38 5.45 0.25
N GLN A 6 2.93 5.74 -0.95
CA GLN A 6 1.61 6.27 -1.25
C GLN A 6 0.81 5.24 -2.04
N LEU A 7 -0.45 5.05 -1.69
CA LEU A 7 -1.35 4.17 -2.41
C LEU A 7 -2.20 4.96 -3.41
N TYR A 8 -2.39 4.37 -4.57
CA TYR A 8 -3.26 4.91 -5.63
C TYR A 8 -4.46 3.99 -5.86
N LEU A 9 -5.64 4.56 -5.81
CA LEU A 9 -6.86 3.94 -6.34
C LEU A 9 -6.92 4.23 -7.84
N ILE A 10 -6.78 3.20 -8.64
CA ILE A 10 -6.68 3.31 -10.10
C ILE A 10 -7.84 2.57 -10.75
N ALA A 11 -8.48 3.21 -11.70
CA ALA A 11 -9.58 2.62 -12.45
C ALA A 11 -9.32 2.63 -13.96
N ASN A 12 -9.94 1.70 -14.66
CA ASN A 12 -10.06 1.78 -16.11
C ASN A 12 -10.99 2.93 -16.49
N LYS A 13 -10.63 3.73 -17.46
CA LYS A 13 -11.45 4.86 -17.94
C LYS A 13 -12.83 4.43 -18.42
N ASN A 14 -12.96 3.21 -18.94
CA ASN A 14 -14.21 2.63 -19.42
C ASN A 14 -15.14 2.18 -18.28
N SER A 15 -14.62 2.00 -17.04
CA SER A 15 -15.40 1.57 -15.88
C SER A 15 -16.41 2.61 -15.39
N LYS A 16 -16.28 3.88 -15.87
CA LYS A 16 -17.08 5.05 -15.45
C LYS A 16 -16.91 5.41 -13.97
N ILE A 17 -15.85 4.93 -13.30
CA ILE A 17 -15.50 5.32 -11.93
C ILE A 17 -14.79 6.66 -12.00
N ASN A 18 -15.32 7.72 -11.36
CA ASN A 18 -14.71 9.06 -11.27
C ASN A 18 -14.41 9.45 -9.83
N SER A 19 -15.00 8.75 -8.88
CA SER A 19 -14.82 8.94 -7.44
C SER A 19 -15.01 7.64 -6.69
N ILE A 20 -14.72 7.63 -5.39
CA ILE A 20 -14.99 6.46 -4.53
C ILE A 20 -16.48 6.08 -4.51
N ASN A 21 -17.38 7.02 -4.75
CA ASN A 21 -18.82 6.76 -4.78
C ASN A 21 -19.26 5.87 -5.95
N ASP A 22 -18.47 5.81 -7.01
CA ASP A 22 -18.79 5.10 -8.23
C ASP A 22 -18.34 3.62 -8.22
N ILE A 23 -17.66 3.16 -7.15
CA ILE A 23 -17.18 1.77 -7.05
C ILE A 23 -18.28 0.77 -6.70
N LYS A 24 -19.49 1.24 -6.41
CA LYS A 24 -20.63 0.37 -6.07
C LYS A 24 -20.91 -0.62 -7.20
N ASN A 25 -21.01 -1.90 -6.84
CA ASN A 25 -21.23 -3.03 -7.75
C ASN A 25 -20.12 -3.20 -8.81
N LYS A 26 -18.93 -2.62 -8.60
CA LYS A 26 -17.76 -2.77 -9.47
C LYS A 26 -16.87 -3.92 -9.03
N THR A 27 -16.03 -4.40 -9.92
CA THR A 27 -15.05 -5.47 -9.66
C THR A 27 -13.73 -4.87 -9.22
N PHE A 28 -13.32 -5.21 -8.01
CA PHE A 28 -12.04 -4.85 -7.41
C PHE A 28 -10.99 -5.93 -7.69
N MET A 29 -9.83 -5.53 -8.22
CA MET A 29 -8.65 -6.39 -8.29
C MET A 29 -7.76 -6.14 -7.07
N ASN A 30 -7.76 -7.06 -6.13
CA ASN A 30 -6.89 -7.05 -4.96
C ASN A 30 -5.61 -7.85 -5.21
N THR A 31 -4.61 -7.71 -4.34
CA THR A 31 -3.40 -8.53 -4.34
C THR A 31 -3.38 -9.46 -3.13
N ASP A 32 -2.91 -10.69 -3.32
CA ASP A 32 -2.95 -11.79 -2.33
C ASP A 32 -2.26 -11.47 -0.99
N PHE A 33 -1.28 -10.57 -0.98
CA PHE A 33 -0.34 -10.44 0.14
C PHE A 33 -0.38 -9.09 0.85
N ASN A 34 -1.34 -8.22 0.53
CA ASN A 34 -1.29 -6.89 1.11
C ASN A 34 -2.65 -6.43 1.65
N ASP A 35 -2.90 -6.73 2.91
CA ASP A 35 -4.08 -6.24 3.65
C ASP A 35 -4.13 -4.71 3.70
N THR A 36 -3.00 -4.02 3.51
CA THR A 36 -2.91 -2.56 3.53
C THR A 36 -3.77 -1.92 2.43
N TYR A 37 -3.80 -2.52 1.23
CA TYR A 37 -4.60 -2.00 0.12
C TYR A 37 -6.09 -2.12 0.41
N ALA A 38 -6.50 -3.30 0.89
CA ALA A 38 -7.87 -3.55 1.29
C ALA A 38 -8.28 -2.67 2.49
N THR A 39 -7.38 -2.44 3.44
CA THR A 39 -7.61 -1.57 4.60
C THR A 39 -7.80 -0.12 4.17
N TRP A 40 -6.99 0.40 3.24
CA TRP A 40 -7.18 1.76 2.75
C TRP A 40 -8.48 1.91 1.94
N LEU A 41 -8.81 0.92 1.10
CA LEU A 41 -10.10 0.90 0.39
C LEU A 41 -11.28 0.86 1.37
N ASP A 42 -11.18 0.06 2.43
CA ASP A 42 -12.19 -0.05 3.48
C ASP A 42 -12.37 1.30 4.21
N TYR A 43 -11.26 1.95 4.55
CA TYR A 43 -11.30 3.30 5.12
C TYR A 43 -12.02 4.30 4.22
N LEU A 44 -11.71 4.32 2.92
CA LEU A 44 -12.36 5.22 1.97
C LEU A 44 -13.86 4.95 1.87
N THR A 45 -14.27 3.70 1.85
CA THR A 45 -15.69 3.35 1.74
C THR A 45 -16.45 3.59 3.04
N LEU A 46 -15.85 3.33 4.20
CA LEU A 46 -16.43 3.69 5.50
C LEU A 46 -16.63 5.19 5.63
N LYS A 47 -15.61 5.98 5.25
CA LYS A 47 -15.64 7.44 5.37
C LYS A 47 -16.66 8.10 4.43
N ASN A 48 -16.80 7.62 3.21
CA ASN A 48 -17.61 8.27 2.18
C ASN A 48 -18.97 7.60 1.96
N LEU A 49 -19.11 6.31 2.26
CA LEU A 49 -20.29 5.52 1.95
C LEU A 49 -20.92 4.86 3.19
N ASN A 50 -20.32 5.04 4.38
CA ASN A 50 -20.74 4.43 5.65
C ASN A 50 -20.89 2.90 5.57
N ASN A 51 -20.08 2.24 4.75
CA ASN A 51 -20.09 0.78 4.57
C ASN A 51 -18.67 0.27 4.31
N THR A 52 -18.40 -0.98 4.72
CA THR A 52 -17.16 -1.65 4.34
C THR A 52 -17.10 -1.88 2.82
N TYR A 53 -15.88 -1.89 2.27
CA TYR A 53 -15.71 -2.10 0.82
C TYR A 53 -16.37 -3.40 0.35
N LYS A 54 -16.34 -4.47 1.17
CA LYS A 54 -16.94 -5.78 0.84
C LYS A 54 -18.46 -5.72 0.62
N LYS A 55 -19.14 -4.78 1.28
CA LYS A 55 -20.59 -4.55 1.09
C LYS A 55 -20.88 -3.62 -0.10
N VAL A 56 -19.88 -2.86 -0.54
CA VAL A 56 -20.04 -1.85 -1.59
C VAL A 56 -19.72 -2.42 -2.96
N ILE A 57 -18.62 -3.14 -3.10
CA ILE A 57 -18.18 -3.70 -4.40
C ILE A 57 -19.09 -4.84 -4.86
N GLY A 58 -19.11 -5.10 -6.16
CA GLY A 58 -19.87 -6.21 -6.75
C GLY A 58 -19.10 -7.54 -6.68
N ASN A 59 -17.79 -7.50 -6.91
CA ASN A 59 -16.93 -8.68 -6.93
C ASN A 59 -15.49 -8.32 -6.55
N GLN A 60 -14.76 -9.30 -6.03
CA GLN A 60 -13.32 -9.20 -5.77
C GLN A 60 -12.60 -10.32 -6.51
N LEU A 61 -11.60 -9.93 -7.29
CA LEU A 61 -10.63 -10.82 -7.88
C LEU A 61 -9.28 -10.65 -7.19
N ILE A 62 -8.43 -11.65 -7.28
CA ILE A 62 -7.12 -11.65 -6.63
C ILE A 62 -6.03 -11.81 -7.68
N SER A 63 -5.00 -11.00 -7.57
CA SER A 63 -3.79 -11.05 -8.38
C SER A 63 -2.57 -11.31 -7.51
N SER A 64 -1.60 -12.04 -8.03
CA SER A 64 -0.37 -12.36 -7.29
C SER A 64 0.60 -11.19 -7.13
N LYS A 65 0.45 -10.12 -7.91
CA LYS A 65 1.35 -8.95 -7.92
C LYS A 65 0.60 -7.67 -8.26
N SER A 66 1.04 -6.54 -7.68
CA SER A 66 0.48 -5.21 -7.97
C SER A 66 0.58 -4.83 -9.45
N SER A 67 1.69 -5.16 -10.12
CA SER A 67 1.86 -4.91 -11.55
C SER A 67 0.87 -5.72 -12.40
N THR A 68 0.59 -6.96 -12.04
CA THR A 68 -0.42 -7.80 -12.71
C THR A 68 -1.82 -7.26 -12.44
N ALA A 69 -2.13 -6.85 -11.21
CA ALA A 69 -3.41 -6.22 -10.86
C ALA A 69 -3.68 -4.98 -11.73
N LEU A 70 -2.65 -4.13 -11.94
CA LEU A 70 -2.76 -2.97 -12.81
C LEU A 70 -3.06 -3.35 -14.27
N LEU A 71 -2.37 -4.38 -14.80
CA LEU A 71 -2.61 -4.87 -16.16
C LEU A 71 -4.00 -5.50 -16.30
N ASP A 72 -4.50 -6.21 -15.30
CA ASP A 72 -5.84 -6.79 -15.32
C ASP A 72 -6.92 -5.70 -15.39
N VAL A 73 -6.71 -4.57 -14.68
CA VAL A 73 -7.57 -3.38 -14.81
C VAL A 73 -7.42 -2.74 -16.20
N TYR A 74 -6.21 -2.63 -16.73
CA TYR A 74 -5.96 -2.11 -18.07
C TYR A 74 -6.67 -2.92 -19.17
N PHE A 75 -6.71 -4.25 -19.03
CA PHE A 75 -7.38 -5.17 -19.95
C PHE A 75 -8.88 -5.38 -19.67
N ASN A 76 -9.48 -4.60 -18.76
CA ASN A 76 -10.88 -4.68 -18.34
C ASN A 76 -11.30 -6.03 -17.72
N LYS A 77 -10.38 -6.77 -17.11
CA LYS A 77 -10.73 -7.95 -16.29
C LYS A 77 -11.31 -7.55 -14.92
N ALA A 78 -10.95 -6.36 -14.46
CA ALA A 78 -11.53 -5.70 -13.29
C ALA A 78 -11.73 -4.20 -13.60
N ASP A 79 -12.56 -3.55 -12.81
CA ASP A 79 -12.87 -2.13 -12.98
C ASP A 79 -11.81 -1.22 -12.35
N PHE A 80 -11.24 -1.64 -11.21
CA PHE A 80 -10.26 -0.85 -10.44
C PHE A 80 -9.37 -1.72 -9.56
N CYS A 81 -8.24 -1.14 -9.13
CA CYS A 81 -7.30 -1.73 -8.16
C CYS A 81 -6.77 -0.65 -7.22
N VAL A 82 -6.14 -1.10 -6.15
CA VAL A 82 -5.29 -0.29 -5.26
C VAL A 82 -3.88 -0.84 -5.35
N ILE A 83 -2.91 0.03 -5.62
CA ILE A 83 -1.49 -0.34 -5.70
C ILE A 83 -0.61 0.81 -5.20
N GLU A 84 0.68 0.53 -4.96
CA GLU A 84 1.65 1.55 -4.62
C GLU A 84 1.93 2.49 -5.81
N LYS A 85 2.17 3.75 -5.50
CA LYS A 85 2.61 4.80 -6.43
C LYS A 85 3.83 4.34 -7.26
N GLU A 86 4.82 3.74 -6.59
CA GLU A 86 6.06 3.29 -7.20
C GLU A 86 5.79 2.23 -8.28
N THR A 87 4.93 1.27 -8.00
CA THR A 87 4.51 0.26 -8.98
C THR A 87 3.83 0.92 -10.18
N TYR A 88 2.93 1.88 -9.95
CA TYR A 88 2.25 2.60 -11.03
C TYR A 88 3.23 3.38 -11.90
N VAL A 89 4.14 4.15 -11.29
CA VAL A 89 5.15 4.94 -12.01
C VAL A 89 6.09 4.05 -12.83
N ASN A 90 6.59 2.98 -12.23
CA ASN A 90 7.47 2.03 -12.93
C ASN A 90 6.77 1.37 -14.12
N MET A 91 5.51 1.00 -13.97
CA MET A 91 4.72 0.43 -15.06
C MET A 91 4.47 1.44 -16.20
N LEU A 92 4.30 2.72 -15.89
CA LEU A 92 4.18 3.78 -16.91
C LEU A 92 5.50 4.01 -17.67
N ILE A 93 6.65 3.94 -16.99
CA ILE A 93 7.96 4.02 -17.64
C ILE A 93 8.14 2.87 -18.65
N LEU A 94 7.74 1.66 -18.27
CA LEU A 94 7.82 0.48 -19.13
C LEU A 94 6.79 0.49 -20.27
N ASN A 95 5.61 1.04 -20.01
CA ASN A 95 4.52 1.11 -20.99
C ASN A 95 3.69 2.40 -20.83
N PRO A 96 4.07 3.50 -21.49
CA PRO A 96 3.33 4.77 -21.43
C PRO A 96 1.89 4.68 -21.93
N SER A 97 1.54 3.64 -22.71
CA SER A 97 0.17 3.47 -23.21
C SER A 97 -0.85 3.19 -22.11
N LEU A 98 -0.41 2.81 -20.91
CA LEU A 98 -1.28 2.60 -19.75
C LEU A 98 -2.09 3.85 -19.41
N GLU A 99 -1.50 5.06 -19.53
CA GLU A 99 -2.21 6.33 -19.27
C GLU A 99 -3.42 6.54 -20.20
N LYS A 100 -3.43 5.93 -21.37
CA LYS A 100 -4.56 6.10 -22.30
C LYS A 100 -5.84 5.47 -21.77
N LYS A 101 -5.73 4.40 -20.99
CA LYS A 101 -6.88 3.64 -20.48
C LYS A 101 -7.04 3.69 -18.95
N LEU A 102 -6.01 4.04 -18.22
CA LEU A 102 -6.04 4.10 -16.75
C LEU A 102 -6.14 5.54 -16.28
N LYS A 103 -6.77 5.72 -15.12
CA LYS A 103 -6.83 6.99 -14.41
C LYS A 103 -6.72 6.76 -12.90
N ILE A 104 -6.06 7.69 -12.24
CA ILE A 104 -6.00 7.73 -10.78
C ILE A 104 -7.31 8.38 -10.31
N ILE A 105 -8.02 7.70 -9.41
CA ILE A 105 -9.27 8.15 -8.81
C ILE A 105 -8.99 8.85 -7.48
N ASP A 106 -8.09 8.26 -6.68
CA ASP A 106 -7.75 8.79 -5.36
C ASP A 106 -6.31 8.42 -4.99
N LYS A 107 -5.74 9.16 -4.04
CA LYS A 107 -4.37 8.96 -3.53
C LYS A 107 -4.40 8.97 -2.02
N SER A 108 -3.75 8.01 -1.39
CA SER A 108 -3.57 8.06 0.05
C SER A 108 -2.60 9.18 0.46
N PRO A 109 -2.58 9.59 1.72
CA PRO A 109 -1.42 10.26 2.28
C PRO A 109 -0.15 9.39 2.12
N GLU A 110 1.03 10.01 2.16
CA GLU A 110 2.33 9.30 2.15
C GLU A 110 2.66 8.82 3.57
N ILE A 111 1.92 7.84 4.07
CA ILE A 111 2.01 7.33 5.44
C ILE A 111 2.24 5.82 5.53
N PHE A 112 2.20 5.12 4.39
CA PHE A 112 2.39 3.67 4.36
C PHE A 112 3.86 3.32 4.20
N PHE A 113 4.27 2.23 4.84
CA PHE A 113 5.64 1.71 4.77
C PHE A 113 5.65 0.45 3.92
N SER A 114 6.65 0.30 3.05
CA SER A 114 6.86 -0.91 2.25
C SER A 114 7.28 -2.12 3.10
N GLY A 115 7.80 -1.88 4.30
CA GLY A 115 8.12 -2.89 5.30
C GLY A 115 8.54 -2.22 6.60
N LEU A 116 8.12 -2.77 7.72
CA LEU A 116 8.50 -2.33 9.06
C LEU A 116 8.94 -3.54 9.87
N THR A 117 10.12 -3.47 10.45
CA THR A 117 10.63 -4.48 11.38
C THR A 117 10.69 -3.86 12.77
N ALA A 118 10.11 -4.53 13.75
CA ALA A 118 10.10 -4.08 15.12
C ALA A 118 10.76 -5.12 16.04
N ILE A 119 11.43 -4.65 17.08
CA ILE A 119 11.93 -5.48 18.17
C ILE A 119 10.81 -5.65 19.19
N HIS A 120 10.61 -6.86 19.67
CA HIS A 120 9.56 -7.13 20.67
C HIS A 120 9.84 -6.32 21.95
N LYS A 121 8.79 -5.79 22.57
CA LYS A 121 8.89 -4.93 23.78
C LYS A 121 9.60 -5.60 24.97
N ASP A 122 9.53 -6.94 25.04
CA ASP A 122 10.15 -7.73 26.11
C ASP A 122 11.55 -8.25 25.71
N ALA A 123 12.14 -7.73 24.63
CA ALA A 123 13.52 -8.06 24.27
C ALA A 123 14.49 -7.57 25.36
N THR A 124 15.50 -8.40 25.67
CA THR A 124 16.46 -8.03 26.71
C THR A 124 17.33 -6.86 26.26
N PRO A 125 17.85 -6.03 27.22
CA PRO A 125 18.75 -4.93 26.88
C PRO A 125 19.99 -5.38 26.09
N GLU A 126 20.51 -6.59 26.38
CA GLU A 126 21.65 -7.17 25.69
C GLU A 126 21.34 -7.45 24.23
N LEU A 127 20.12 -7.98 23.93
CA LEU A 127 19.68 -8.24 22.57
C LEU A 127 19.50 -6.93 21.79
N ILE A 128 18.92 -5.92 22.41
CA ILE A 128 18.74 -4.59 21.79
C ILE A 128 20.12 -3.99 21.48
N THR A 129 21.06 -4.06 22.42
CA THR A 129 22.43 -3.56 22.24
C THR A 129 23.12 -4.29 21.07
N LEU A 130 23.04 -5.62 21.05
CA LEU A 130 23.62 -6.45 19.98
C LEU A 130 23.06 -6.10 18.59
N ILE A 131 21.74 -5.95 18.49
CA ILE A 131 21.08 -5.55 17.23
C ILE A 131 21.58 -4.18 16.78
N ASN A 132 21.65 -3.20 17.68
CA ASN A 132 22.14 -1.87 17.35
C ASN A 132 23.61 -1.90 16.89
N GLU A 133 24.47 -2.64 17.59
CA GLU A 133 25.88 -2.81 17.20
C GLU A 133 26.02 -3.46 15.81
N ILE A 134 25.20 -4.47 15.49
CA ILE A 134 25.18 -5.10 14.17
C ILE A 134 24.76 -4.10 13.09
N LEU A 135 23.67 -3.36 13.32
CA LEU A 135 23.15 -2.39 12.37
C LEU A 135 24.12 -1.22 12.11
N ASP A 136 24.98 -0.91 13.09
CA ASP A 136 25.96 0.18 12.98
C ASP A 136 27.29 -0.25 12.36
N LYS A 137 27.59 -1.55 12.24
CA LYS A 137 28.82 -2.02 11.61
C LYS A 137 28.85 -1.71 10.10
N LYS A 138 29.96 -1.18 9.63
CA LYS A 138 30.15 -0.82 8.21
C LYS A 138 29.96 -2.04 7.27
N THR A 139 30.50 -3.19 7.65
CA THR A 139 30.37 -4.45 6.90
C THR A 139 28.91 -4.87 6.75
N PHE A 140 28.11 -4.77 7.83
CA PHE A 140 26.69 -5.04 7.77
C PHE A 140 25.95 -4.07 6.84
N LYS A 141 26.32 -2.78 6.89
CA LYS A 141 25.71 -1.76 6.00
C LYS A 141 25.97 -2.08 4.52
N ASP A 142 27.15 -2.55 4.17
CA ASP A 142 27.51 -2.90 2.79
C ASP A 142 26.79 -4.20 2.35
N ASP A 143 26.85 -5.27 3.15
CA ASP A 143 26.17 -6.55 2.86
C ASP A 143 24.63 -6.37 2.84
N PHE A 144 24.10 -5.58 3.77
CA PHE A 144 22.67 -5.31 3.84
C PHE A 144 22.18 -4.48 2.67
N LYS A 145 23.02 -3.60 2.13
CA LYS A 145 22.70 -2.84 0.91
C LYS A 145 22.55 -3.73 -0.33
N GLU A 146 23.35 -4.79 -0.44
CA GLU A 146 23.17 -5.80 -1.49
C GLU A 146 21.88 -6.60 -1.30
N PHE A 147 21.58 -7.02 -0.07
CA PHE A 147 20.31 -7.67 0.26
C PHE A 147 19.11 -6.78 -0.08
N LEU A 148 19.14 -5.49 0.29
CA LEU A 148 18.07 -4.56 -0.04
C LEU A 148 17.84 -4.45 -1.54
N LYS A 149 18.90 -4.44 -2.35
CA LYS A 149 18.78 -4.44 -3.81
C LYS A 149 18.09 -5.70 -4.34
N LEU A 150 18.35 -6.87 -3.74
CA LEU A 150 17.69 -8.13 -4.13
C LEU A 150 16.18 -8.11 -3.89
N ILE A 151 15.74 -7.37 -2.87
CA ILE A 151 14.31 -7.21 -2.54
C ILE A 151 13.72 -5.89 -3.07
N ASN A 152 14.44 -5.21 -3.97
CA ASN A 152 14.05 -3.93 -4.59
C ASN A 152 13.78 -2.81 -3.57
N LEU A 153 14.57 -2.74 -2.51
CA LEU A 153 14.58 -1.62 -1.58
C LEU A 153 15.88 -0.83 -1.71
N ASP A 154 15.79 0.48 -1.66
CA ASP A 154 16.96 1.38 -1.78
C ASP A 154 17.71 1.55 -0.47
N SER A 155 17.02 1.51 0.65
CA SER A 155 17.58 1.69 1.98
C SER A 155 16.67 1.13 3.09
N ALA A 156 17.28 0.81 4.23
CA ALA A 156 16.58 0.64 5.49
C ALA A 156 16.93 1.80 6.41
N LEU A 157 15.95 2.38 7.02
CA LEU A 157 16.08 3.52 7.91
C LEU A 157 15.57 3.17 9.29
N ARG A 158 16.24 3.70 10.31
CA ARG A 158 15.69 3.64 11.67
C ARG A 158 14.48 4.56 11.73
N VAL A 159 13.41 4.05 12.29
CA VAL A 159 12.13 4.74 12.43
C VAL A 159 11.87 4.92 13.92
N GLU A 160 11.62 6.15 14.34
CA GLU A 160 11.20 6.47 15.70
C GLU A 160 9.65 6.51 15.78
N PHE A 161 9.11 6.47 16.99
CA PHE A 161 7.64 6.47 17.19
C PHE A 161 6.96 7.70 16.57
N GLU A 162 7.63 8.83 16.63
CA GLU A 162 7.15 10.09 16.06
C GLU A 162 6.96 10.02 14.54
N ASP A 163 7.79 9.24 13.83
CA ASP A 163 7.68 9.02 12.39
C ASP A 163 6.43 8.19 12.03
N LEU A 164 5.93 7.38 12.97
CA LEU A 164 4.75 6.53 12.78
C LEU A 164 3.44 7.24 13.12
N LYS A 165 3.47 8.45 13.69
CA LYS A 165 2.29 9.13 14.20
C LYS A 165 1.17 9.28 13.15
N ASN A 166 1.51 9.69 11.94
CA ASN A 166 0.52 9.84 10.88
C ASN A 166 -0.15 8.51 10.50
N PHE A 167 0.59 7.41 10.56
CA PHE A 167 0.05 6.07 10.33
C PHE A 167 -0.85 5.64 11.50
N GLU A 168 -0.44 5.92 12.73
CA GLU A 168 -1.24 5.64 13.94
C GLU A 168 -2.56 6.42 13.93
N ASP A 169 -2.51 7.71 13.57
CA ASP A 169 -3.70 8.56 13.44
C ASP A 169 -4.66 8.01 12.38
N PHE A 170 -4.14 7.63 11.21
CA PHE A 170 -4.92 6.98 10.16
C PHE A 170 -5.57 5.69 10.65
N TYR A 171 -4.80 4.81 11.30
CA TYR A 171 -5.30 3.52 11.76
C TYR A 171 -6.31 3.66 12.91
N SER A 172 -6.16 4.67 13.74
CA SER A 172 -7.09 5.01 14.80
C SER A 172 -8.43 5.52 14.24
N GLU A 173 -8.40 6.40 13.23
CA GLU A 173 -9.59 6.86 12.51
C GLU A 173 -10.28 5.68 11.81
N TYR A 174 -9.53 4.82 11.14
CA TYR A 174 -10.07 3.63 10.49
C TYR A 174 -10.81 2.72 11.47
N ARG A 175 -10.19 2.39 12.62
CA ARG A 175 -10.82 1.57 13.66
C ARG A 175 -12.08 2.21 14.23
N PHE A 176 -12.05 3.52 14.43
CA PHE A 176 -13.23 4.26 14.90
C PHE A 176 -14.39 4.20 13.90
N LEU A 177 -14.12 4.36 12.61
CA LEU A 177 -15.13 4.24 11.56
C LEU A 177 -15.69 2.82 11.48
N LYS A 178 -14.83 1.82 11.59
CA LYS A 178 -15.21 0.40 11.54
C LYS A 178 -16.04 -0.03 12.76
N GLY A 179 -15.79 0.57 13.92
CA GLY A 179 -16.56 0.30 15.14
C GLY A 179 -17.97 0.91 15.16
N LYS A 180 -18.31 1.74 14.16
CA LYS A 180 -19.64 2.35 14.00
C LYS A 180 -20.58 1.53 13.10
N GLU A 181 -20.05 0.52 12.41
CA GLU A 181 -20.80 -0.38 11.53
C GLU A 181 -21.52 -1.47 12.36
#